data_27a6e807371116a19d8ce5d602eb7e7c
#
_entry.id   27a6e807371116a19d8ce5d602eb7e7c
#
_cell.length_a   1.000
_cell.length_b   1.000
_cell.length_c   1.000
_cell.angle_alpha   90.00
_cell.angle_beta   90.00
_cell.angle_gamma   90.00
#
_symmetry.space_group_name_H-M   'P 1'
#
loop_
_entity.id
_entity.type
_entity.pdbx_description
1 polymer ?
#
loop_
_entity_poly.entity_id
_entity_poly.type
_entity_poly.pdbx_seq_one_letter_code
_entity_poly.pdbx_strand_id
1 'polypeptide(L)'
;MTATRFFHFCSHEQFPPEALLDQAAAAERAGFDGITCSDHLQPWWDGGESAHAWIWLGAAGHATERVPLGTGVTPPGPRYHPVLIAQAWASLERLFPGRAYLGVGSGESLNESPLGADWPPVAEQVERLEEGLGLIRRLLAG
;
A
#
# COMPACT_ATOMS: atom_id res chain seq x y z
N MET A 1 23.92 -16.25 -0.57
CA MET A 1 22.58 -16.27 -1.20
C MET A 1 21.61 -15.72 -0.17
N THR A 2 20.87 -14.68 -0.48
CA THR A 2 19.79 -14.18 0.39
C THR A 2 18.65 -15.19 0.39
N ALA A 3 18.12 -15.54 1.56
CA ALA A 3 16.97 -16.44 1.66
C ALA A 3 15.73 -15.81 0.99
N THR A 4 14.89 -16.62 0.36
CA THR A 4 13.59 -16.20 -0.17
C THR A 4 12.71 -15.74 0.99
N ARG A 5 12.02 -14.60 0.82
CA ARG A 5 11.08 -14.07 1.79
C ARG A 5 9.65 -14.19 1.27
N PHE A 6 8.74 -14.57 2.17
CA PHE A 6 7.32 -14.76 1.87
C PHE A 6 6.49 -13.72 2.59
N PHE A 7 5.74 -12.93 1.82
CA PHE A 7 4.81 -11.92 2.34
C PHE A 7 3.37 -12.43 2.21
N HIS A 8 2.59 -12.27 3.26
CA HIS A 8 1.15 -12.48 3.18
C HIS A 8 0.48 -11.26 2.55
N PHE A 9 -0.36 -11.49 1.54
CA PHE A 9 -1.10 -10.44 0.84
C PHE A 9 -2.51 -10.32 1.41
N CYS A 10 -2.81 -9.17 2.02
CA CYS A 10 -4.13 -8.80 2.52
C CYS A 10 -4.91 -8.07 1.42
N SER A 11 -5.83 -8.79 0.76
CA SER A 11 -6.64 -8.27 -0.34
C SER A 11 -7.86 -7.52 0.20
N HIS A 12 -7.81 -6.20 0.14
CA HIS A 12 -8.91 -5.32 0.57
C HIS A 12 -10.15 -5.44 -0.33
N GLU A 13 -10.01 -6.00 -1.53
CA GLU A 13 -11.12 -6.24 -2.45
C GLU A 13 -11.95 -7.48 -2.09
N GLN A 14 -11.35 -8.41 -1.32
CA GLN A 14 -11.93 -9.72 -1.04
C GLN A 14 -12.48 -9.85 0.38
N PHE A 15 -11.90 -9.13 1.33
CA PHE A 15 -12.20 -9.32 2.74
C PHE A 15 -12.42 -7.99 3.45
N PRO A 16 -13.35 -7.93 4.42
CA PRO A 16 -13.54 -6.74 5.24
C PRO A 16 -12.28 -6.47 6.10
N PRO A 17 -12.04 -5.20 6.45
CA PRO A 17 -10.79 -4.78 7.08
C PRO A 17 -10.48 -5.47 8.41
N GLU A 18 -11.50 -5.78 9.20
CA GLU A 18 -11.35 -6.51 10.46
C GLU A 18 -10.85 -7.95 10.25
N ALA A 19 -11.38 -8.65 9.25
CA ALA A 19 -10.92 -10.00 8.91
C ALA A 19 -9.46 -9.99 8.41
N LEU A 20 -9.05 -8.94 7.69
CA LEU A 20 -7.68 -8.76 7.25
C LEU A 20 -6.72 -8.50 8.41
N LEU A 21 -7.15 -7.85 9.49
CA LEU A 21 -6.32 -7.72 10.70
C LEU A 21 -6.06 -9.08 11.36
N ASP A 22 -7.09 -9.92 11.44
CA ASP A 22 -6.96 -11.29 11.96
C ASP A 22 -6.01 -12.13 11.08
N GLN A 23 -6.12 -11.99 9.75
CA GLN A 23 -5.22 -12.65 8.79
C GLN A 23 -3.77 -12.17 8.95
N ALA A 24 -3.53 -10.87 9.09
CA ALA A 24 -2.19 -10.32 9.28
C ALA A 24 -1.53 -10.87 10.56
N ALA A 25 -2.25 -10.86 11.67
CA ALA A 25 -1.78 -11.43 12.93
C ALA A 25 -1.54 -12.96 12.83
N ALA A 26 -2.41 -13.68 12.12
CA ALA A 26 -2.25 -15.12 11.89
C ALA A 26 -1.03 -15.42 11.00
N ALA A 27 -0.81 -14.64 9.94
CA ALA A 27 0.34 -14.77 9.05
C ALA A 27 1.67 -14.55 9.80
N GLU A 28 1.74 -13.53 10.68
CA GLU A 28 2.92 -13.32 11.51
C GLU A 28 3.19 -14.53 12.43
N ARG A 29 2.15 -15.07 13.10
CA ARG A 29 2.28 -16.28 13.94
C ARG A 29 2.69 -17.51 13.13
N ALA A 30 2.25 -17.60 11.88
CA ALA A 30 2.61 -18.69 10.96
C ALA A 30 4.04 -18.58 10.38
N GLY A 31 4.74 -17.47 10.63
CA GLY A 31 6.13 -17.30 10.22
C GLY A 31 6.32 -16.64 8.86
N PHE A 32 5.32 -15.94 8.33
CA PHE A 32 5.53 -15.08 7.16
C PHE A 32 6.54 -13.97 7.48
N ASP A 33 7.31 -13.57 6.45
CA ASP A 33 8.38 -12.58 6.56
C ASP A 33 7.89 -11.14 6.48
N GLY A 34 6.63 -10.92 6.10
CA GLY A 34 6.02 -9.59 6.00
C GLY A 34 4.54 -9.64 5.61
N ILE A 35 3.92 -8.49 5.72
CA ILE A 35 2.52 -8.25 5.33
C ILE A 35 2.50 -7.20 4.23
N THR A 36 1.75 -7.46 3.17
CA THR A 36 1.43 -6.47 2.13
C THR A 36 -0.08 -6.35 1.98
N CYS A 37 -0.57 -5.19 1.58
CA CYS A 37 -1.98 -5.02 1.28
C CYS A 37 -2.19 -4.33 -0.07
N SER A 38 -3.31 -4.63 -0.71
CA SER A 38 -3.79 -3.86 -1.86
C SER A 38 -4.20 -2.44 -1.46
N ASP A 39 -4.13 -1.53 -2.42
CA ASP A 39 -4.54 -0.13 -2.25
C ASP A 39 -5.46 0.26 -3.41
N HIS A 40 -6.70 -0.20 -3.35
CA HIS A 40 -7.72 0.03 -4.34
C HIS A 40 -8.82 0.96 -3.81
N LEU A 41 -9.38 1.80 -4.70
CA LEU A 41 -10.51 2.65 -4.39
C LEU A 41 -11.83 1.86 -4.40
N GLN A 42 -11.90 0.87 -5.26
CA GLN A 42 -13.07 0.02 -5.43
C GLN A 42 -12.65 -1.43 -5.76
N PRO A 43 -13.51 -2.43 -5.46
CA PRO A 43 -13.22 -3.82 -5.77
C PRO A 43 -13.29 -4.10 -7.29
N TRP A 44 -12.76 -5.25 -7.69
CA TRP A 44 -12.77 -5.71 -9.08
C TRP A 44 -14.16 -6.22 -9.54
N TRP A 45 -15.09 -6.44 -8.62
CA TRP A 45 -16.43 -6.97 -8.90
C TRP A 45 -17.47 -6.37 -7.96
N ASP A 46 -18.74 -6.45 -8.37
CA ASP A 46 -19.87 -6.01 -7.54
C ASP A 46 -19.96 -6.84 -6.25
N GLY A 47 -20.10 -6.15 -5.13
CA GLY A 47 -20.18 -6.79 -3.81
C GLY A 47 -18.85 -7.17 -3.19
N GLY A 48 -17.72 -6.78 -3.78
CA GLY A 48 -16.41 -6.82 -3.13
C GLY A 48 -16.27 -5.73 -2.06
N GLU A 49 -15.17 -5.80 -1.32
CA GLU A 49 -14.81 -4.83 -0.27
C GLU A 49 -13.85 -3.76 -0.81
N SER A 50 -13.67 -2.68 -0.06
CA SER A 50 -12.63 -1.68 -0.35
C SER A 50 -12.31 -0.86 0.89
N ALA A 51 -11.29 -1.25 1.63
CA ALA A 51 -10.80 -0.50 2.77
C ALA A 51 -9.63 0.42 2.38
N HIS A 52 -9.48 1.54 3.09
CA HIS A 52 -8.37 2.46 2.86
C HIS A 52 -7.06 1.88 3.40
N ALA A 53 -6.13 1.55 2.50
CA ALA A 53 -4.88 0.85 2.82
C ALA A 53 -4.07 1.49 3.94
N TRP A 54 -3.85 2.81 3.90
CA TRP A 54 -3.03 3.51 4.87
C TRP A 54 -3.65 3.58 6.27
N ILE A 55 -4.98 3.68 6.36
CA ILE A 55 -5.69 3.59 7.65
C ILE A 55 -5.56 2.18 8.21
N TRP A 56 -5.79 1.17 7.35
CA TRP A 56 -5.66 -0.23 7.74
C TRP A 56 -4.23 -0.60 8.17
N LEU A 57 -3.19 -0.11 7.47
CA LEU A 57 -1.80 -0.35 7.84
C LEU A 57 -1.46 0.17 9.24
N GLY A 58 -2.04 1.29 9.66
CA GLY A 58 -1.91 1.78 11.03
C GLY A 58 -2.47 0.80 12.06
N ALA A 59 -3.63 0.20 11.79
CA ALA A 59 -4.23 -0.82 12.64
C ALA A 59 -3.44 -2.15 12.59
N ALA A 60 -3.02 -2.58 11.39
CA ALA A 60 -2.23 -3.80 11.21
C ALA A 60 -0.88 -3.75 11.92
N GLY A 61 -0.26 -2.56 11.97
CA GLY A 61 0.97 -2.34 12.73
C GLY A 61 0.80 -2.59 14.23
N HIS A 62 -0.37 -2.29 14.78
CA HIS A 62 -0.72 -2.61 16.18
C HIS A 62 -1.16 -4.06 16.39
N ALA A 63 -1.73 -4.70 15.35
CA ALA A 63 -2.14 -6.11 15.40
C ALA A 63 -0.98 -7.09 15.22
N THR A 64 0.20 -6.60 14.83
CA THR A 64 1.43 -7.37 14.59
C THR A 64 2.60 -6.75 15.35
N GLU A 65 3.64 -7.53 15.68
CA GLU A 65 4.74 -7.08 16.55
C GLU A 65 6.05 -6.81 15.81
N ARG A 66 6.41 -7.62 14.80
CA ARG A 66 7.75 -7.66 14.22
C ARG A 66 7.82 -7.62 12.70
N VAL A 67 6.79 -8.08 12.00
CA VAL A 67 6.84 -8.18 10.54
C VAL A 67 6.79 -6.82 9.87
N PRO A 68 7.57 -6.58 8.80
CA PRO A 68 7.40 -5.41 7.96
C PRO A 68 6.02 -5.41 7.31
N LEU A 69 5.47 -4.22 7.12
CA LEU A 69 4.15 -4.00 6.54
C LEU A 69 4.15 -2.81 5.58
N GLY A 70 3.37 -2.90 4.53
CA GLY A 70 3.29 -1.86 3.50
C GLY A 70 2.32 -2.18 2.38
N THR A 71 2.31 -1.36 1.35
CA THR A 71 1.41 -1.50 0.21
C THR A 71 2.00 -2.32 -0.93
N GLY A 72 1.14 -3.01 -1.62
CA GLY A 72 1.48 -3.72 -2.85
C GLY A 72 0.37 -3.55 -3.89
N VAL A 73 0.17 -2.36 -4.48
CA VAL A 73 1.01 -1.15 -4.42
C VAL A 73 0.18 0.13 -4.29
N THR A 74 0.77 1.24 -3.83
CA THR A 74 0.15 2.57 -3.88
C THR A 74 0.66 3.35 -5.10
N PRO A 75 -0.21 3.88 -5.96
CA PRO A 75 0.20 4.75 -7.07
C PRO A 75 0.37 6.20 -6.60
N PRO A 76 1.55 6.82 -6.80
CA PRO A 76 1.69 8.26 -6.70
C PRO A 76 1.07 8.92 -7.93
N GLY A 77 -0.12 9.49 -7.76
CA GLY A 77 -0.91 10.00 -8.89
C GLY A 77 -2.12 10.83 -8.44
N PRO A 78 -3.18 10.86 -9.24
CA PRO A 78 -4.36 11.67 -8.95
C PRO A 78 -5.02 11.35 -7.60
N ARG A 79 -5.08 10.06 -7.23
CA ARG A 79 -5.69 9.62 -5.96
C ARG A 79 -4.84 9.97 -4.74
N TYR A 80 -3.53 9.83 -4.86
CA TYR A 80 -2.58 10.16 -3.80
C TYR A 80 -1.47 11.07 -4.30
N HIS A 81 -1.54 12.34 -3.97
CA HIS A 81 -0.41 13.22 -4.21
C HIS A 81 0.85 12.68 -3.50
N PRO A 82 2.04 12.64 -4.16
CA PRO A 82 3.26 12.06 -3.59
C PRO A 82 3.64 12.59 -2.20
N VAL A 83 3.33 13.85 -1.89
CA VAL A 83 3.53 14.45 -0.56
C VAL A 83 2.73 13.71 0.51
N LEU A 84 1.48 13.33 0.22
CA LEU A 84 0.62 12.60 1.17
C LEU A 84 1.12 11.18 1.39
N ILE A 85 1.63 10.53 0.35
CA ILE A 85 2.27 9.20 0.48
C ILE A 85 3.50 9.29 1.37
N ALA A 86 4.37 10.27 1.14
CA ALA A 86 5.56 10.48 1.96
C ALA A 86 5.20 10.73 3.43
N GLN A 87 4.17 11.57 3.69
CA GLN A 87 3.69 11.84 5.04
C GLN A 87 3.10 10.59 5.71
N ALA A 88 2.26 9.83 4.99
CA ALA A 88 1.66 8.61 5.52
C ALA A 88 2.72 7.55 5.86
N TRP A 89 3.68 7.34 4.95
CA TRP A 89 4.79 6.41 5.18
C TRP A 89 5.65 6.84 6.38
N ALA A 90 6.04 8.13 6.45
CA ALA A 90 6.81 8.65 7.58
C ALA A 90 6.08 8.50 8.92
N SER A 91 4.73 8.63 8.91
CA SER A 91 3.90 8.40 10.10
C SER A 91 3.92 6.94 10.52
N LEU A 92 3.79 5.99 9.57
CA LEU A 92 3.90 4.56 9.86
C LEU A 92 5.29 4.18 10.37
N GLU A 93 6.35 4.70 9.75
CA GLU A 93 7.73 4.43 10.17
C GLU A 93 8.00 4.95 11.58
N ARG A 94 7.40 6.09 11.95
CA ARG A 94 7.52 6.63 13.31
C ARG A 94 6.73 5.81 14.34
N LEU A 95 5.55 5.29 13.97
CA LEU A 95 4.74 4.43 14.83
C LEU A 95 5.34 3.03 14.98
N PHE A 96 5.93 2.51 13.92
CA PHE A 96 6.46 1.14 13.82
C PHE A 96 7.89 1.14 13.24
N PRO A 97 8.89 1.62 13.99
CA PRO A 97 10.24 1.85 13.48
C PRO A 97 10.87 0.62 12.83
N GLY A 98 11.39 0.78 11.62
CA GLY A 98 12.04 -0.28 10.84
C GLY A 98 11.08 -1.31 10.24
N ARG A 99 9.76 -1.09 10.34
CA ARG A 99 8.75 -2.02 9.83
C ARG A 99 8.01 -1.52 8.58
N ALA A 100 7.97 -0.20 8.36
CA ALA A 100 7.23 0.34 7.22
C ALA A 100 8.03 0.19 5.91
N TYR A 101 7.38 -0.35 4.87
CA TYR A 101 7.90 -0.26 3.50
C TYR A 101 6.85 0.32 2.56
N LEU A 102 7.28 0.83 1.42
CA LEU A 102 6.42 1.43 0.41
C LEU A 102 6.57 0.68 -0.90
N GLY A 103 5.53 -0.04 -1.29
CA GLY A 103 5.40 -0.55 -2.65
C GLY A 103 4.66 0.47 -3.52
N VAL A 104 5.23 0.80 -4.67
CA VAL A 104 4.66 1.78 -5.61
C VAL A 104 4.44 1.20 -6.98
N GLY A 105 3.43 1.69 -7.68
CA GLY A 105 3.08 1.30 -9.04
C GLY A 105 2.49 2.47 -9.81
N SER A 106 2.24 2.27 -11.11
CA SER A 106 1.73 3.31 -12.00
C SER A 106 0.21 3.56 -11.89
N GLY A 107 -0.48 2.80 -11.05
CA GLY A 107 -1.93 2.87 -10.91
C GLY A 107 -2.68 1.91 -11.83
N GLU A 108 -4.00 1.94 -11.74
CA GLU A 108 -4.93 1.13 -12.51
C GLU A 108 -6.16 1.97 -12.86
N SER A 109 -6.63 1.84 -14.11
CA SER A 109 -7.79 2.61 -14.61
C SER A 109 -9.03 2.47 -13.72
N LEU A 110 -9.28 1.27 -13.21
CA LEU A 110 -10.39 0.98 -12.31
C LEU A 110 -10.41 1.90 -11.09
N ASN A 111 -9.24 2.23 -10.54
CA ASN A 111 -9.09 3.00 -9.32
C ASN A 111 -8.92 4.52 -9.56
N GLU A 112 -8.43 4.91 -10.72
CA GLU A 112 -8.10 6.30 -11.01
C GLU A 112 -9.18 7.01 -11.83
N SER A 113 -9.87 6.31 -12.76
CA SER A 113 -10.94 6.90 -13.59
C SER A 113 -12.12 7.44 -12.79
N PRO A 114 -12.54 6.85 -11.64
CA PRO A 114 -13.62 7.42 -10.81
C PRO A 114 -13.33 8.81 -10.24
N LEU A 115 -12.07 9.23 -10.25
CA LEU A 115 -11.67 10.58 -9.83
C LEU A 115 -11.93 11.64 -10.90
N GLY A 116 -12.47 11.26 -12.06
CA GLY A 116 -12.78 12.16 -13.18
C GLY A 116 -11.58 12.53 -14.04
N ALA A 117 -10.47 11.86 -13.89
CA ALA A 117 -9.29 12.03 -14.75
C ALA A 117 -9.28 10.99 -15.88
N ASP A 118 -8.84 11.39 -17.07
CA ASP A 118 -8.58 10.45 -18.15
C ASP A 118 -7.43 9.51 -17.79
N TRP A 119 -7.58 8.24 -18.15
CA TRP A 119 -6.52 7.26 -17.98
C TRP A 119 -5.40 7.48 -19.01
N PRO A 120 -4.17 7.81 -18.59
CA PRO A 120 -3.13 8.21 -19.52
C PRO A 120 -2.48 7.01 -20.24
N PRO A 121 -1.80 7.24 -21.39
CA PRO A 121 -0.95 6.22 -22.01
C PRO A 121 0.15 5.73 -21.08
N VAL A 122 0.64 4.50 -21.31
CA VAL A 122 1.68 3.85 -20.46
C VAL A 122 2.93 4.71 -20.27
N ALA A 123 3.38 5.40 -21.33
CA ALA A 123 4.55 6.27 -21.22
C ALA A 123 4.36 7.37 -20.17
N GLU A 124 3.21 8.03 -20.18
CA GLU A 124 2.87 9.07 -19.21
C GLU A 124 2.67 8.48 -17.79
N GLN A 125 2.13 7.27 -17.68
CA GLN A 125 2.02 6.59 -16.37
C GLN A 125 3.41 6.37 -15.75
N VAL A 126 4.39 5.96 -16.56
CA VAL A 126 5.78 5.75 -16.12
C VAL A 126 6.42 7.08 -15.72
N GLU A 127 6.27 8.13 -16.53
CA GLU A 127 6.80 9.46 -16.21
C GLU A 127 6.25 10.00 -14.89
N ARG A 128 4.93 9.87 -14.68
CA ARG A 128 4.28 10.28 -13.41
C ARG A 128 4.79 9.47 -12.22
N LEU A 129 5.00 8.16 -12.41
CA LEU A 129 5.57 7.29 -11.36
C LEU A 129 7.00 7.72 -11.01
N GLU A 130 7.86 7.98 -12.01
CA GLU A 130 9.24 8.43 -11.80
C GLU A 130 9.30 9.77 -11.09
N GLU A 131 8.49 10.74 -11.52
CA GLU A 131 8.40 12.06 -10.87
C GLU A 131 7.92 11.92 -9.43
N GLY A 132 6.84 11.16 -9.20
CA GLY A 132 6.27 10.91 -7.88
C GLY A 132 7.28 10.27 -6.92
N LEU A 133 8.02 9.25 -7.39
CA LEU A 133 9.10 8.61 -6.62
C LEU A 133 10.22 9.58 -6.30
N GLY A 134 10.62 10.41 -7.27
CA GLY A 134 11.64 11.43 -7.08
C GLY A 134 11.24 12.44 -5.99
N LEU A 135 9.98 12.86 -5.98
CA LEU A 135 9.44 13.77 -4.96
C LEU A 135 9.39 13.10 -3.58
N ILE A 136 8.85 11.89 -3.48
CA ILE A 136 8.79 11.12 -2.22
C ILE A 136 10.19 10.98 -1.61
N ARG A 137 11.18 10.56 -2.42
CA ARG A 137 12.55 10.39 -1.95
C ARG A 137 13.18 11.69 -1.42
N ARG A 138 12.97 12.81 -2.09
CA ARG A 138 13.46 14.11 -1.62
C ARG A 138 12.83 14.52 -0.29
N LEU A 139 11.51 14.32 -0.14
CA LEU A 139 10.82 14.65 1.10
C LEU A 139 11.25 13.80 2.29
N LEU A 140 11.59 12.52 2.05
CA LEU A 140 12.02 11.62 3.11
C LEU A 140 13.51 11.73 3.45
N ALA A 141 14.31 12.38 2.59
CA ALA A 141 15.73 12.62 2.84
C ALA A 141 16.00 13.86 3.71
N GLY A 142 15.05 14.78 3.86
CA GLY A 142 15.15 16.03 4.62
C GLY A 142 15.66 17.20 3.78
#